data_9df9293ef0e4df63d3df3bcb1b6aa1ed
#
_entry.id   9df9293ef0e4df63d3df3bcb1b6aa1ed
#
_cell.length_a   1.000
_cell.length_b   1.000
_cell.length_c   1.000
_cell.angle_alpha   90.00
_cell.angle_beta   90.00
_cell.angle_gamma   90.00
#
_symmetry.space_group_name_H-M   'P 1'
#
loop_
_entity.id
_entity.type
_entity.pdbx_description
1 polymer ?
#
loop_
_entity_poly.entity_id
_entity_poly.type
_entity_poly.pdbx_seq_one_letter_code
_entity_poly.pdbx_strand_id
1 'polypeptide(L)'
;MDLNIADIAFDSGEVRYRYSRYLAEDGRKWIRHGLFTAYHKNGQLASEGHYVHGVEHGVWHDFHANGQLAAEGNYEDGKEIGEWRYWNPDGAQQST
;
A
#
# COMPACT_ATOMS: atom_id res chain seq x y z
N MET A 1 -17.41 -0.62 14.08
CA MET A 1 -16.85 -1.33 12.91
C MET A 1 -15.70 -2.20 13.39
N ASP A 2 -15.82 -3.50 13.17
CA ASP A 2 -14.78 -4.45 13.58
C ASP A 2 -13.78 -4.62 12.46
N LEU A 3 -12.54 -4.24 12.71
CA LEU A 3 -11.45 -4.42 11.74
C LEU A 3 -10.80 -5.78 11.93
N ASN A 4 -10.43 -6.37 10.82
CA ASN A 4 -9.81 -7.68 10.74
C ASN A 4 -8.53 -7.54 9.89
N ILE A 5 -7.46 -8.25 10.25
CA ILE A 5 -6.21 -8.21 9.50
C ILE A 5 -6.19 -9.36 8.51
N ALA A 6 -5.94 -9.05 7.25
CA ALA A 6 -5.78 -10.05 6.19
C ALA A 6 -4.32 -10.12 5.76
N ASP A 7 -3.79 -11.33 5.65
CA ASP A 7 -2.48 -11.59 5.07
C ASP A 7 -2.67 -12.41 3.81
N ILE A 8 -2.18 -11.89 2.69
CA ILE A 8 -2.20 -12.60 1.40
C ILE A 8 -0.76 -12.94 1.07
N ALA A 9 -0.50 -14.21 0.77
CA ALA A 9 0.86 -14.69 0.52
C ALA A 9 1.16 -14.80 -0.97
N PHE A 10 2.47 -14.72 -1.31
CA PHE A 10 2.96 -15.24 -2.58
C PHE A 10 2.80 -16.76 -2.61
N ASP A 11 2.89 -17.37 -3.79
CA ASP A 11 2.85 -18.83 -3.94
C ASP A 11 3.91 -19.53 -3.09
N SER A 12 5.05 -18.88 -2.88
CA SER A 12 6.15 -19.40 -2.06
C SER A 12 5.94 -19.26 -0.55
N GLY A 13 4.84 -18.63 -0.12
CA GLY A 13 4.44 -18.56 1.30
C GLY A 13 4.75 -17.26 2.02
N GLU A 14 5.65 -16.42 1.48
CA GLU A 14 5.97 -15.12 2.10
C GLU A 14 4.78 -14.17 1.97
N VAL A 15 4.59 -13.28 2.95
CA VAL A 15 3.52 -12.30 2.90
C VAL A 15 3.74 -11.34 1.73
N ARG A 16 2.72 -11.19 0.89
CA ARG A 16 2.70 -10.24 -0.21
C ARG A 16 1.95 -8.97 0.16
N TYR A 17 0.76 -9.12 0.79
CA TYR A 17 -0.04 -7.99 1.25
C TYR A 17 -0.47 -8.23 2.68
N ARG A 18 -0.52 -7.17 3.46
CA ARG A 18 -1.11 -7.18 4.80
C ARG A 18 -1.92 -5.92 4.97
N TYR A 19 -3.20 -6.06 5.32
CA TYR A 19 -4.07 -4.89 5.44
C TYR A 19 -5.22 -5.17 6.41
N SER A 20 -5.75 -4.08 6.98
CA SER A 20 -6.98 -4.18 7.75
C SER A 20 -8.19 -4.00 6.84
N ARG A 21 -9.29 -4.61 7.25
CA ARG A 21 -10.52 -4.65 6.47
C ARG A 21 -11.72 -4.84 7.38
N TYR A 22 -12.90 -4.52 6.86
CA TYR A 22 -14.15 -4.87 7.54
C TYR A 22 -15.09 -5.52 6.53
N LEU A 23 -16.04 -6.31 7.08
CA LEU A 23 -17.05 -6.96 6.25
C LEU A 23 -18.16 -5.96 5.95
N ALA A 24 -18.53 -5.82 4.68
CA ALA A 24 -19.61 -4.95 4.27
C ALA A 24 -20.94 -5.39 4.89
N GLU A 25 -21.91 -4.49 4.96
CA GLU A 25 -23.21 -4.77 5.59
C GLU A 25 -23.93 -5.97 4.97
N ASP A 26 -23.74 -6.19 3.66
CA ASP A 26 -24.34 -7.35 2.98
C ASP A 26 -23.70 -8.68 3.37
N GLY A 27 -22.58 -8.65 4.13
CA GLY A 27 -21.86 -9.84 4.56
C GLY A 27 -21.14 -10.60 3.45
N ARG A 28 -21.03 -10.02 2.26
CA ARG A 28 -20.53 -10.74 1.08
C ARG A 28 -19.13 -10.34 0.64
N LYS A 29 -18.69 -9.13 0.96
CA LYS A 29 -17.37 -8.68 0.53
C LYS A 29 -16.65 -7.94 1.63
N TRP A 30 -15.33 -8.03 1.59
CA TRP A 30 -14.44 -7.33 2.49
C TRP A 30 -14.03 -5.99 1.89
N ILE A 31 -13.96 -4.97 2.74
CA ILE A 31 -13.60 -3.61 2.34
C ILE A 31 -12.31 -3.23 3.08
N ARG A 32 -11.28 -2.83 2.34
CA ARG A 32 -10.03 -2.37 2.94
C ARG A 32 -10.28 -1.06 3.67
N HIS A 33 -9.77 -0.97 4.90
CA HIS A 33 -9.91 0.22 5.72
C HIS A 33 -8.81 0.24 6.76
N GLY A 34 -7.98 1.29 6.76
CA GLY A 34 -6.84 1.41 7.63
C GLY A 34 -5.53 1.12 6.93
N LEU A 35 -4.53 0.69 7.67
CA LEU A 35 -3.17 0.49 7.16
C LEU A 35 -3.11 -0.63 6.12
N PHE A 36 -2.37 -0.35 5.05
CA PHE A 36 -2.05 -1.32 4.01
C PHE A 36 -0.54 -1.37 3.83
N THR A 37 0.02 -2.57 3.79
CA THR A 37 1.42 -2.79 3.44
C THR A 37 1.51 -3.87 2.37
N ALA A 38 2.46 -3.69 1.44
CA ALA A 38 2.80 -4.69 0.44
C ALA A 38 4.30 -4.96 0.52
N TYR A 39 4.70 -6.17 0.19
CA TYR A 39 6.10 -6.60 0.32
C TYR A 39 6.62 -7.15 -0.98
N HIS A 40 7.90 -6.89 -1.25
CA HIS A 40 8.62 -7.59 -2.29
C HIS A 40 8.87 -9.04 -1.87
N LYS A 41 9.17 -9.88 -2.83
CA LYS A 41 9.41 -11.30 -2.56
C LYS A 41 10.61 -11.52 -1.62
N ASN A 42 11.55 -10.58 -1.58
CA ASN A 42 12.70 -10.65 -0.67
C ASN A 42 12.38 -10.21 0.77
N GLY A 43 11.09 -9.90 1.06
CA GLY A 43 10.65 -9.48 2.39
C GLY A 43 10.73 -7.98 2.67
N GLN A 44 11.35 -7.21 1.78
CA GLN A 44 11.42 -5.76 1.94
C GLN A 44 10.06 -5.12 1.66
N LEU A 45 9.74 -4.05 2.40
CA LEU A 45 8.51 -3.30 2.19
C LEU A 45 8.47 -2.76 0.76
N ALA A 46 7.35 -2.96 0.06
CA ALA A 46 7.15 -2.47 -1.32
C ALA A 46 6.26 -1.24 -1.37
N SER A 47 5.22 -1.20 -0.53
CA SER A 47 4.29 -0.07 -0.47
C SER A 47 3.69 0.02 0.91
N GLU A 48 3.36 1.25 1.33
CA GLU A 48 2.58 1.46 2.55
C GLU A 48 1.68 2.67 2.38
N GLY A 49 0.52 2.62 2.99
CA GLY A 49 -0.43 3.70 2.96
C GLY A 49 -1.70 3.33 3.70
N HIS A 50 -2.74 4.10 3.49
CA HIS A 50 -4.03 3.88 4.16
C HIS A 50 -5.15 3.84 3.15
N TYR A 51 -6.13 2.97 3.43
CA TYR A 51 -7.42 2.93 2.75
C TYR A 51 -8.49 3.51 3.66
N VAL A 52 -9.43 4.22 3.08
CA VAL A 52 -10.65 4.66 3.76
C VAL A 52 -11.82 4.15 2.95
N HIS A 53 -12.59 3.22 3.53
CA HIS A 53 -13.77 2.61 2.89
C HIS A 53 -13.48 2.13 1.46
N GLY A 54 -12.35 1.44 1.29
CA GLY A 54 -12.01 0.77 0.02
C GLY A 54 -11.17 1.58 -0.96
N VAL A 55 -10.89 2.85 -0.67
CA VAL A 55 -10.08 3.69 -1.57
C VAL A 55 -8.85 4.24 -0.86
N GLU A 56 -7.78 4.45 -1.61
CA GLU A 56 -6.54 5.02 -1.07
C GLU A 56 -6.78 6.44 -0.56
N HIS A 57 -6.15 6.78 0.56
CA HIS A 57 -6.27 8.08 1.17
C HIS A 57 -4.99 8.47 1.90
N GLY A 58 -4.59 9.73 1.81
CA GLY A 58 -3.43 10.26 2.51
C GLY A 58 -2.11 9.90 1.85
N VAL A 59 -1.05 9.94 2.62
CA VAL A 59 0.31 9.73 2.12
C VAL A 59 0.55 8.26 1.82
N TRP A 60 1.13 8.01 0.64
CA TRP A 60 1.54 6.68 0.20
C TRP A 60 3.01 6.69 -0.18
N HIS A 61 3.69 5.60 0.14
CA HIS A 61 5.10 5.40 -0.18
C HIS A 61 5.27 4.07 -0.91
N ASP A 62 6.06 4.09 -1.99
CA ASP A 62 6.50 2.87 -2.66
C ASP A 62 8.02 2.75 -2.50
N PHE A 63 8.50 1.53 -2.42
CA PHE A 63 9.93 1.25 -2.22
C PHE A 63 10.44 0.27 -3.27
N HIS A 64 11.69 0.49 -3.68
CA HIS A 64 12.39 -0.48 -4.52
C HIS A 64 12.74 -1.74 -3.72
N ALA A 65 13.04 -2.82 -4.43
CA ALA A 65 13.39 -4.09 -3.78
C ALA A 65 14.64 -4.00 -2.90
N ASN A 66 15.49 -3.00 -3.11
CA ASN A 66 16.68 -2.76 -2.29
C ASN A 66 16.38 -1.92 -1.03
N GLY A 67 15.11 -1.56 -0.79
CA GLY A 67 14.69 -0.78 0.37
C GLY A 67 14.69 0.73 0.18
N GLN A 68 15.23 1.23 -0.94
CA GLN A 68 15.24 2.67 -1.21
C GLN A 68 13.85 3.15 -1.59
N LEU A 69 13.49 4.36 -1.17
CA LEU A 69 12.21 4.99 -1.53
C LEU A 69 12.12 5.12 -3.06
N ALA A 70 11.00 4.70 -3.63
CA ALA A 70 10.76 4.74 -5.08
C ALA A 70 9.78 5.84 -5.46
N ALA A 71 8.74 6.06 -4.65
CA ALA A 71 7.72 7.07 -4.94
C ALA A 71 7.04 7.49 -3.63
N GLU A 72 6.60 8.75 -3.59
CA GLU A 72 5.74 9.20 -2.51
C GLU A 72 4.78 10.26 -3.03
N GLY A 73 3.59 10.27 -2.48
CA GLY A 73 2.58 11.25 -2.83
C GLY A 73 1.34 11.08 -1.99
N ASN A 74 0.30 11.77 -2.38
CA ASN A 74 -0.96 11.75 -1.66
C ASN A 74 -2.08 11.26 -2.55
N TYR A 75 -3.03 10.54 -1.93
CA TYR A 75 -4.30 10.18 -2.54
C TYR A 75 -5.45 10.87 -1.82
N GLU A 76 -6.47 11.21 -2.57
CA GLU A 76 -7.75 11.65 -2.02
C GLU A 76 -8.84 10.92 -2.79
N ASP A 77 -9.67 10.16 -2.06
CA ASP A 77 -10.75 9.37 -2.64
C ASP A 77 -10.30 8.47 -3.80
N GLY A 78 -9.15 7.84 -3.64
CA GLY A 78 -8.61 6.90 -4.63
C GLY A 78 -7.88 7.53 -5.79
N LYS A 79 -7.73 8.86 -5.80
CA LYS A 79 -7.05 9.59 -6.88
C LYS A 79 -5.78 10.24 -6.37
N GLU A 80 -4.73 10.21 -7.19
CA GLU A 80 -3.49 10.93 -6.89
C GLU A 80 -3.75 12.43 -6.93
N ILE A 81 -3.26 13.13 -5.91
CA ILE A 81 -3.35 14.60 -5.83
C ILE A 81 -1.98 15.19 -5.56
N GLY A 82 -1.80 16.47 -5.96
CA GLY A 82 -0.55 17.18 -5.73
C GLY A 82 0.60 16.63 -6.53
N GLU A 83 1.80 16.95 -6.10
CA GLU A 83 3.01 16.47 -6.76
C GLU A 83 3.41 15.11 -6.19
N TRP A 84 3.64 14.16 -7.09
CA TRP A 84 4.25 12.89 -6.75
C TRP A 84 5.72 12.94 -7.06
N ARG A 85 6.55 12.36 -6.18
CA ARG A 85 8.00 12.35 -6.32
C ARG A 85 8.46 10.92 -6.54
N TYR A 86 9.48 10.77 -7.38
CA TYR A 86 10.00 9.47 -7.77
C TYR A 86 11.51 9.45 -7.64
N TRP A 87 12.05 8.28 -7.30
CA TRP A 87 13.49 8.08 -7.15
C TRP A 87 13.91 6.82 -7.87
N ASN A 88 15.13 6.84 -8.37
CA ASN A 88 15.79 5.65 -8.95
C ASN A 88 16.22 4.70 -7.83
N PRO A 89 16.52 3.41 -8.16
CA PRO A 89 16.99 2.48 -7.13
C PRO A 89 18.30 2.88 -6.44
N ASP A 90 19.11 3.74 -7.06
CA ASP A 90 20.35 4.26 -6.45
C ASP A 90 20.09 5.42 -5.47
N GLY A 91 18.84 5.84 -5.31
CA GLY A 91 18.46 6.92 -4.41
C GLY A 91 18.38 8.30 -5.05
N ALA A 92 18.78 8.43 -6.33
CA ALA A 92 18.71 9.71 -7.02
C ALA A 92 17.27 10.06 -7.37
N GLN A 93 16.83 11.27 -7.03
CA GLN A 93 15.49 11.72 -7.35
C GLN A 93 15.35 11.93 -8.86
N GLN A 94 14.29 11.41 -9.44
CA GLN A 94 13.98 11.62 -10.85
C GLN A 94 13.48 13.04 -11.05
N SER A 95 13.99 13.70 -12.08
CA SER A 95 13.43 14.97 -12.51
C SER A 95 12.26 14.70 -13.47
N THR A 96 11.23 15.51 -13.35
CA THR A 96 10.04 15.42 -14.21
C THR A 96 10.09 16.44 -15.33
#